data_a4bc743e13fd4621fa258d2420adff24
#
_entry.id   a4bc743e13fd4621fa258d2420adff24
#
_cell.length_a   1.000
_cell.length_b   1.000
_cell.length_c   1.000
_cell.angle_alpha   90.00
_cell.angle_beta   90.00
_cell.angle_gamma   90.00
#
_symmetry.space_group_name_H-M   'P 1'
#
loop_
_entity.id
_entity.type
_entity.pdbx_description
1 polymer ?
#
loop_
_entity_poly.entity_id
_entity_poly.type
_entity_poly.pdbx_seq_one_letter_code
_entity_poly.pdbx_strand_id
1 'polypeptide(L)'
;MEGDAPESRFVVARVGAEGDPLSYVELRREGEREGRGVRCDLAAMSLKGGRAEARAMPIVKAVGDARTVVDATAGLLGDAFLLAVAGYEVTAIERSALVYLLAKDGLERAERDVRLAELLGGRLKVVHADAREWLAARAGTAEAPDAVVIDPMFPPKKKKSALPRKEMVALREAVWADLDAAELLAAARACARKRVVLKRGDDAPELAKADWSIEGTTVRFDVWRA
;
A
#
# COMPACT_ATOMS: atom_id res chain seq x y z
N MET A 1 -38.51 4.28 12.36
CA MET A 1 -38.12 4.26 10.92
C MET A 1 -36.67 4.71 10.86
N GLU A 2 -35.76 3.75 10.98
CA GLU A 2 -34.34 3.97 10.71
C GLU A 2 -34.21 4.09 9.20
N GLY A 3 -33.94 5.32 8.74
CA GLY A 3 -33.67 5.57 7.35
C GLY A 3 -32.30 5.01 7.01
N ASP A 4 -32.25 3.99 6.18
CA ASP A 4 -31.03 3.54 5.52
C ASP A 4 -30.37 4.76 4.87
N ALA A 5 -29.19 5.14 5.39
CA ALA A 5 -28.37 6.11 4.71
C ALA A 5 -28.06 5.53 3.32
N PRO A 6 -28.20 6.30 2.23
CA PRO A 6 -27.95 5.77 0.90
C PRO A 6 -26.52 5.25 0.85
N GLU A 7 -26.35 3.97 0.51
CA GLU A 7 -25.03 3.39 0.26
C GLU A 7 -24.30 4.27 -0.73
N SER A 8 -23.18 4.87 -0.28
CA SER A 8 -22.38 5.73 -1.12
C SER A 8 -21.83 4.91 -2.28
N ARG A 9 -22.38 5.10 -3.47
CA ARG A 9 -21.86 4.45 -4.67
C ARG A 9 -20.57 5.15 -5.09
N PHE A 10 -19.55 4.34 -5.34
CA PHE A 10 -18.27 4.82 -5.87
C PHE A 10 -18.13 4.41 -7.33
N VAL A 11 -17.52 5.28 -8.10
CA VAL A 11 -17.18 5.04 -9.50
C VAL A 11 -15.69 5.26 -9.72
N VAL A 12 -15.08 4.38 -10.51
CA VAL A 12 -13.74 4.60 -11.05
C VAL A 12 -13.89 5.19 -12.43
N ALA A 13 -13.35 6.37 -12.64
CA ALA A 13 -13.49 7.10 -13.89
C ALA A 13 -12.15 7.72 -14.33
N ARG A 14 -11.97 7.84 -15.64
CA ARG A 14 -10.86 8.57 -16.23
C ARG A 14 -11.17 10.06 -16.24
N VAL A 15 -10.19 10.85 -15.86
CA VAL A 15 -10.17 12.32 -15.94
C VAL A 15 -9.23 12.70 -17.10
N GLY A 16 -9.72 13.54 -18.01
CA GLY A 16 -9.02 13.92 -19.24
C GLY A 16 -9.32 12.97 -20.41
N ALA A 17 -8.85 13.36 -21.60
CA ALA A 17 -9.08 12.59 -22.82
C ALA A 17 -8.23 11.31 -22.87
N GLU A 18 -8.73 10.29 -23.56
CA GLU A 18 -7.95 9.09 -23.84
C GLU A 18 -6.72 9.43 -24.69
N GLY A 19 -5.55 8.95 -24.28
CA GLY A 19 -4.27 9.28 -24.92
C GLY A 19 -3.61 10.58 -24.47
N ASP A 20 -4.31 11.42 -23.67
CA ASP A 20 -3.69 12.59 -23.05
C ASP A 20 -2.70 12.12 -21.95
N PRO A 21 -1.41 12.51 -22.01
CA PRO A 21 -0.42 12.15 -21.00
C PRO A 21 -0.75 12.68 -19.59
N LEU A 22 -1.61 13.69 -19.49
CA LEU A 22 -2.08 14.25 -18.22
C LEU A 22 -3.35 13.57 -17.69
N SER A 23 -3.95 12.67 -18.46
CA SER A 23 -5.11 11.91 -18.00
C SER A 23 -4.75 10.95 -16.87
N TYR A 24 -5.70 10.71 -15.97
CA TYR A 24 -5.54 9.79 -14.85
C TYR A 24 -6.87 9.15 -14.46
N VAL A 25 -6.80 8.08 -13.67
CA VAL A 25 -7.95 7.40 -13.11
C VAL A 25 -8.17 7.86 -11.67
N GLU A 26 -9.43 8.16 -11.33
CA GLU A 26 -9.84 8.51 -9.97
C GLU A 26 -11.01 7.66 -9.48
N LEU A 27 -11.06 7.45 -8.15
CA LEU A 27 -12.20 6.92 -7.43
C LEU A 27 -12.95 8.09 -6.80
N ARG A 28 -14.23 8.28 -7.17
CA ARG A 28 -15.07 9.34 -6.59
C ARG A 28 -16.45 8.80 -6.26
N ARG A 29 -17.18 9.52 -5.43
CA ARG A 29 -18.60 9.23 -5.21
C ARG A 29 -19.39 9.55 -6.47
N GLU A 30 -20.43 8.76 -6.74
CA GLU A 30 -21.36 9.05 -7.82
C GLU A 30 -21.95 10.45 -7.64
N GLY A 31 -21.95 11.28 -8.71
CA GLY A 31 -22.36 12.69 -8.67
C GLY A 31 -21.30 13.68 -8.14
N GLU A 32 -20.16 13.22 -7.64
CA GLU A 32 -19.06 14.12 -7.27
C GLU A 32 -18.38 14.67 -8.54
N ARG A 33 -17.96 15.96 -8.46
CA ARG A 33 -17.29 16.62 -9.57
C ARG A 33 -15.98 15.92 -9.94
N GLU A 34 -15.73 15.81 -11.24
CA GLU A 34 -14.48 15.33 -11.82
C GLU A 34 -13.25 16.10 -11.26
N GLY A 35 -12.16 15.38 -11.02
CA GLY A 35 -10.94 15.91 -10.43
C GLY A 35 -10.97 16.05 -8.91
N ARG A 36 -12.03 15.60 -8.24
CA ARG A 36 -12.16 15.64 -6.77
C ARG A 36 -12.02 14.28 -6.10
N GLY A 37 -11.95 13.23 -6.89
CA GLY A 37 -11.78 11.87 -6.43
C GLY A 37 -10.38 11.57 -5.89
N VAL A 38 -10.23 10.35 -5.41
CA VAL A 38 -8.95 9.79 -4.95
C VAL A 38 -8.22 9.17 -6.13
N ARG A 39 -6.92 9.44 -6.26
CA ARG A 39 -6.04 8.85 -7.27
C ARG A 39 -4.72 8.41 -6.65
N CYS A 40 -4.07 7.47 -7.28
CA CYS A 40 -2.68 7.17 -6.98
C CYS A 40 -1.79 8.21 -7.69
N ASP A 41 -1.05 9.01 -6.93
CA ASP A 41 -0.20 10.09 -7.48
C ASP A 41 1.23 9.97 -6.92
N LEU A 42 2.05 9.15 -7.57
CA LEU A 42 3.43 8.92 -7.16
C LEU A 42 4.32 10.17 -7.37
N ALA A 43 3.94 11.05 -8.29
CA ALA A 43 4.64 12.32 -8.51
C ALA A 43 4.47 13.30 -7.33
N ALA A 44 3.33 13.23 -6.64
CA ALA A 44 3.08 14.03 -5.45
C ALA A 44 3.88 13.56 -4.22
N MET A 45 4.46 12.34 -4.26
CA MET A 45 5.32 11.82 -3.21
C MET A 45 6.66 12.54 -3.25
N SER A 46 6.86 13.46 -2.29
CA SER A 46 8.08 14.28 -2.23
C SER A 46 9.25 13.46 -1.69
N LEU A 47 10.13 13.01 -2.58
CA LEU A 47 11.44 12.47 -2.26
C LEU A 47 12.51 13.40 -2.86
N LYS A 48 12.70 14.59 -2.26
CA LYS A 48 13.69 15.58 -2.72
C LYS A 48 15.11 15.05 -2.70
N GLY A 49 15.43 14.24 -1.70
CA GLY A 49 16.71 13.52 -1.56
C GLY A 49 16.77 12.19 -2.34
N GLY A 50 15.73 11.83 -3.09
CA GLY A 50 15.69 10.64 -3.92
C GLY A 50 15.96 9.36 -3.12
N ARG A 51 16.84 8.51 -3.67
CA ARG A 51 17.16 7.20 -3.06
C ARG A 51 17.79 7.31 -1.65
N ALA A 52 18.56 8.34 -1.38
CA ALA A 52 19.18 8.53 -0.08
C ALA A 52 18.13 8.81 1.00
N GLU A 53 17.15 9.66 0.70
CA GLU A 53 16.02 9.94 1.57
C GLU A 53 15.15 8.68 1.79
N ALA A 54 14.81 7.95 0.73
CA ALA A 54 14.06 6.71 0.83
C ALA A 54 14.75 5.69 1.74
N ARG A 55 16.06 5.53 1.63
CA ARG A 55 16.87 4.62 2.48
C ARG A 55 16.89 5.00 3.95
N ALA A 56 16.66 6.26 4.30
CA ALA A 56 16.59 6.72 5.67
C ALA A 56 15.25 6.42 6.36
N MET A 57 14.22 6.06 5.59
CA MET A 57 12.87 5.84 6.10
C MET A 57 12.79 4.63 7.05
N PRO A 58 11.95 4.71 8.11
CA PRO A 58 11.81 3.63 9.10
C PRO A 58 11.41 2.29 8.47
N ILE A 59 10.52 2.28 7.48
CA ILE A 59 10.11 1.06 6.78
C ILE A 59 11.29 0.35 6.11
N VAL A 60 12.23 1.10 5.53
CA VAL A 60 13.42 0.54 4.88
C VAL A 60 14.35 -0.10 5.93
N LYS A 61 14.48 0.52 7.12
CA LYS A 61 15.22 -0.06 8.25
C LYS A 61 14.55 -1.35 8.75
N ALA A 62 13.21 -1.38 8.76
CA ALA A 62 12.45 -2.56 9.17
C ALA A 62 12.65 -3.74 8.19
N VAL A 63 12.59 -3.47 6.89
CA VAL A 63 12.84 -4.48 5.83
C VAL A 63 14.29 -4.94 5.83
N GLY A 64 15.26 -4.04 6.07
CA GLY A 64 16.69 -4.36 6.23
C GLY A 64 17.38 -4.81 4.94
N ASP A 65 18.11 -5.92 4.99
CA ASP A 65 18.97 -6.43 3.92
C ASP A 65 18.25 -7.34 2.90
N ALA A 66 16.93 -7.24 2.80
CA ALA A 66 16.15 -7.92 1.77
C ALA A 66 16.57 -7.46 0.36
N ARG A 67 16.37 -8.31 -0.62
CA ARG A 67 16.48 -7.96 -2.05
C ARG A 67 15.09 -7.85 -2.65
N THR A 68 14.23 -8.84 -2.39
CA THR A 68 12.86 -8.91 -2.89
C THR A 68 11.88 -8.65 -1.77
N VAL A 69 10.91 -7.77 -2.00
CA VAL A 69 9.90 -7.37 -1.02
C VAL A 69 8.51 -7.51 -1.62
N VAL A 70 7.59 -8.07 -0.86
CA VAL A 70 6.17 -8.03 -1.15
C VAL A 70 5.51 -7.00 -0.23
N ASP A 71 4.83 -6.02 -0.81
CA ASP A 71 3.84 -5.21 -0.11
C ASP A 71 2.49 -5.90 -0.27
N ALA A 72 2.01 -6.52 0.80
CA ALA A 72 0.81 -7.36 0.78
C ALA A 72 -0.51 -6.56 0.92
N THR A 73 -0.40 -5.23 1.05
CA THR A 73 -1.53 -4.31 1.25
C THR A 73 -1.28 -3.01 0.48
N ALA A 74 -1.06 -3.14 -0.83
CA ALA A 74 -0.48 -2.10 -1.68
C ALA A 74 -1.20 -0.74 -1.63
N GLY A 75 -2.52 -0.71 -1.51
CA GLY A 75 -3.30 0.52 -1.51
C GLY A 75 -2.94 1.42 -2.71
N LEU A 76 -2.57 2.67 -2.41
CA LEU A 76 -2.10 3.64 -3.41
C LEU A 76 -0.57 3.65 -3.59
N LEU A 77 0.09 2.51 -3.33
CA LEU A 77 1.52 2.27 -3.56
C LEU A 77 2.49 3.10 -2.71
N GLY A 78 2.05 3.71 -1.61
CA GLY A 78 2.90 4.60 -0.82
C GLY A 78 4.18 3.95 -0.32
N ASP A 79 4.05 2.87 0.42
CA ASP A 79 5.18 2.14 0.98
C ASP A 79 5.94 1.36 -0.11
N ALA A 80 5.24 0.75 -1.07
CA ALA A 80 5.82 0.06 -2.21
C ALA A 80 6.73 0.98 -3.05
N PHE A 81 6.29 2.22 -3.32
CA PHE A 81 7.08 3.22 -4.02
C PHE A 81 8.36 3.57 -3.26
N LEU A 82 8.27 3.86 -1.95
CA LEU A 82 9.43 4.16 -1.12
C LEU A 82 10.46 3.02 -1.14
N LEU A 83 10.00 1.78 -1.03
CA LEU A 83 10.84 0.58 -1.06
C LEU A 83 11.51 0.41 -2.44
N ALA A 84 10.78 0.59 -3.54
CA ALA A 84 11.35 0.50 -4.89
C ALA A 84 12.41 1.59 -5.15
N VAL A 85 12.16 2.84 -4.72
CA VAL A 85 13.14 3.93 -4.79
C VAL A 85 14.35 3.64 -3.92
N ALA A 86 14.19 3.03 -2.74
CA ALA A 86 15.32 2.61 -1.90
C ALA A 86 16.20 1.53 -2.55
N GLY A 87 15.67 0.80 -3.53
CA GLY A 87 16.41 -0.16 -4.36
C GLY A 87 15.97 -1.60 -4.26
N TYR A 88 14.85 -1.90 -3.57
CA TYR A 88 14.28 -3.25 -3.50
C TYR A 88 13.50 -3.59 -4.78
N GLU A 89 13.48 -4.87 -5.14
CA GLU A 89 12.55 -5.43 -6.12
C GLU A 89 11.20 -5.65 -5.42
N VAL A 90 10.19 -4.85 -5.76
CA VAL A 90 8.92 -4.80 -5.02
C VAL A 90 7.78 -5.36 -5.86
N THR A 91 7.04 -6.30 -5.29
CA THR A 91 5.73 -6.72 -5.78
C THR A 91 4.66 -6.23 -4.82
N ALA A 92 3.84 -5.29 -5.27
CA ALA A 92 2.73 -4.71 -4.53
C ALA A 92 1.44 -5.44 -4.87
N ILE A 93 0.76 -6.01 -3.87
CA ILE A 93 -0.44 -6.82 -4.05
C ILE A 93 -1.63 -6.06 -3.52
N GLU A 94 -2.66 -5.92 -4.35
CA GLU A 94 -3.91 -5.26 -3.99
C GLU A 94 -5.10 -6.17 -4.34
N ARG A 95 -5.96 -6.43 -3.35
CA ARG A 95 -7.13 -7.30 -3.51
C ARG A 95 -8.35 -6.59 -4.05
N SER A 96 -8.49 -5.30 -3.78
CA SER A 96 -9.60 -4.50 -4.30
C SER A 96 -9.36 -4.15 -5.76
N ALA A 97 -10.24 -4.61 -6.66
CA ALA A 97 -10.16 -4.28 -8.07
C ALA A 97 -10.19 -2.76 -8.32
N LEU A 98 -10.95 -2.00 -7.53
CA LEU A 98 -11.05 -0.56 -7.64
C LEU A 98 -9.72 0.11 -7.30
N VAL A 99 -9.11 -0.26 -6.16
CA VAL A 99 -7.83 0.30 -5.71
C VAL A 99 -6.68 -0.15 -6.61
N TYR A 100 -6.71 -1.41 -7.06
CA TYR A 100 -5.75 -1.91 -8.05
C TYR A 100 -5.75 -1.08 -9.34
N LEU A 101 -6.92 -0.69 -9.87
CA LEU A 101 -7.00 0.16 -11.06
C LEU A 101 -6.36 1.53 -10.83
N LEU A 102 -6.56 2.14 -9.64
CA LEU A 102 -5.88 3.39 -9.28
C LEU A 102 -4.37 3.22 -9.18
N ALA A 103 -3.93 2.17 -8.50
CA ALA A 103 -2.52 1.86 -8.31
C ALA A 103 -1.81 1.60 -9.64
N LYS A 104 -2.43 0.82 -10.52
CA LYS A 104 -1.94 0.53 -11.87
C LYS A 104 -1.80 1.79 -12.71
N ASP A 105 -2.83 2.65 -12.76
CA ASP A 105 -2.78 3.93 -13.46
C ASP A 105 -1.67 4.84 -12.93
N GLY A 106 -1.55 4.93 -11.59
CA GLY A 106 -0.50 5.73 -10.94
C GLY A 106 0.91 5.25 -11.28
N LEU A 107 1.14 3.93 -11.31
CA LEU A 107 2.42 3.34 -11.70
C LEU A 107 2.72 3.58 -13.19
N GLU A 108 1.77 3.34 -14.08
CA GLU A 108 1.93 3.59 -15.52
C GLU A 108 2.24 5.06 -15.83
N ARG A 109 1.64 6.01 -15.08
CA ARG A 109 1.98 7.43 -15.21
C ARG A 109 3.40 7.73 -14.69
N ALA A 110 3.80 7.13 -13.57
CA ALA A 110 5.14 7.28 -13.03
C ALA A 110 6.22 6.70 -13.97
N GLU A 111 5.93 5.62 -14.68
CA GLU A 111 6.84 5.01 -15.68
C GLU A 111 7.00 5.86 -16.95
N ARG A 112 6.03 6.74 -17.26
CA ARG A 112 6.14 7.71 -18.35
C ARG A 112 6.88 8.99 -17.94
N ASP A 113 6.94 9.30 -16.66
CA ASP A 113 7.73 10.43 -16.14
C ASP A 113 9.20 10.02 -16.05
N VAL A 114 10.07 10.70 -16.81
CA VAL A 114 11.51 10.35 -16.92
C VAL A 114 12.17 10.27 -15.56
N ARG A 115 11.92 11.24 -14.66
CA ARG A 115 12.52 11.27 -13.33
C ARG A 115 12.05 10.11 -12.44
N LEU A 116 10.76 9.82 -12.46
CA LEU A 116 10.18 8.74 -11.66
C LEU A 116 10.58 7.36 -12.21
N ALA A 117 10.61 7.21 -13.53
CA ALA A 117 11.09 5.99 -14.19
C ALA A 117 12.55 5.66 -13.82
N GLU A 118 13.44 6.66 -13.81
CA GLU A 118 14.83 6.51 -13.34
C GLU A 118 14.90 6.12 -11.85
N LEU A 119 14.11 6.78 -10.99
CA LEU A 119 14.07 6.47 -9.57
C LEU A 119 13.57 5.05 -9.30
N LEU A 120 12.49 4.64 -9.97
CA LEU A 120 11.91 3.30 -9.86
C LEU A 120 12.82 2.24 -10.49
N GLY A 121 13.42 2.52 -11.64
CA GLY A 121 14.29 1.61 -12.38
C GLY A 121 13.64 0.26 -12.68
N GLY A 122 12.34 0.23 -12.93
CA GLY A 122 11.56 -0.97 -13.22
C GLY A 122 11.37 -1.93 -12.03
N ARG A 123 11.67 -1.49 -10.80
CA ARG A 123 11.65 -2.34 -9.60
C ARG A 123 10.30 -2.49 -8.92
N LEU A 124 9.26 -1.79 -9.36
CA LEU A 124 7.92 -1.86 -8.78
C LEU A 124 6.96 -2.56 -9.75
N LYS A 125 6.24 -3.54 -9.25
CA LYS A 125 5.15 -4.22 -9.95
C LYS A 125 3.90 -4.20 -9.08
N VAL A 126 2.73 -4.02 -9.68
CA VAL A 126 1.45 -4.14 -9.00
C VAL A 126 0.67 -5.35 -9.52
N VAL A 127 0.07 -6.11 -8.60
CA VAL A 127 -0.66 -7.36 -8.90
C VAL A 127 -2.03 -7.30 -8.25
N HIS A 128 -3.08 -7.62 -9.01
CA HIS A 128 -4.43 -7.81 -8.48
C HIS A 128 -4.58 -9.25 -7.99
N ALA A 129 -4.56 -9.44 -6.69
CA ALA A 129 -4.70 -10.76 -6.05
C ALA A 129 -5.06 -10.62 -4.56
N ASP A 130 -5.53 -11.71 -3.96
CA ASP A 130 -5.49 -11.87 -2.50
C ASP A 130 -4.07 -12.23 -2.07
N ALA A 131 -3.48 -11.40 -1.21
CA ALA A 131 -2.09 -11.58 -0.78
C ALA A 131 -1.88 -12.87 0.01
N ARG A 132 -2.89 -13.37 0.72
CA ARG A 132 -2.81 -14.64 1.48
C ARG A 132 -2.62 -15.82 0.52
N GLU A 133 -3.43 -15.87 -0.53
CA GLU A 133 -3.35 -16.91 -1.57
C GLU A 133 -2.04 -16.80 -2.36
N TRP A 134 -1.65 -15.57 -2.72
CA TRP A 134 -0.43 -15.30 -3.45
C TRP A 134 0.81 -15.74 -2.68
N LEU A 135 0.87 -15.47 -1.36
CA LEU A 135 1.95 -15.87 -0.46
C LEU A 135 1.95 -17.37 -0.22
N ALA A 136 0.77 -17.98 0.02
CA ALA A 136 0.65 -19.40 0.24
C ALA A 136 1.17 -20.23 -0.95
N ALA A 137 0.92 -19.78 -2.18
CA ALA A 137 1.41 -20.43 -3.40
C ALA A 137 2.94 -20.39 -3.55
N ARG A 138 3.63 -19.49 -2.82
CA ARG A 138 5.10 -19.30 -2.90
C ARG A 138 5.86 -19.73 -1.66
N ALA A 139 5.16 -20.07 -0.59
CA ALA A 139 5.79 -20.53 0.65
C ALA A 139 6.66 -21.76 0.40
N GLY A 140 7.92 -21.72 0.85
CA GLY A 140 8.89 -22.80 0.67
C GLY A 140 9.44 -22.96 -0.76
N THR A 141 9.09 -22.08 -1.69
CA THR A 141 9.61 -22.11 -3.07
C THR A 141 10.76 -21.10 -3.29
N ALA A 142 11.45 -21.21 -4.42
CA ALA A 142 12.48 -20.25 -4.83
C ALA A 142 11.91 -18.83 -5.11
N GLU A 143 10.60 -18.72 -5.34
CA GLU A 143 9.90 -17.45 -5.59
C GLU A 143 9.46 -16.74 -4.30
N ALA A 144 9.66 -17.34 -3.13
CA ALA A 144 9.35 -16.70 -1.85
C ALA A 144 10.15 -15.39 -1.70
N PRO A 145 9.51 -14.28 -1.27
CA PRO A 145 10.20 -13.01 -1.08
C PRO A 145 11.15 -13.04 0.12
N ASP A 146 12.16 -12.18 0.11
CA ASP A 146 13.01 -11.98 1.30
C ASP A 146 12.22 -11.34 2.44
N ALA A 147 11.37 -10.36 2.14
CA ALA A 147 10.54 -9.73 3.15
C ALA A 147 9.10 -9.51 2.67
N VAL A 148 8.17 -9.48 3.62
CA VAL A 148 6.77 -9.13 3.39
C VAL A 148 6.42 -7.94 4.30
N VAL A 149 5.84 -6.90 3.72
CA VAL A 149 5.31 -5.73 4.42
C VAL A 149 3.79 -5.79 4.42
N ILE A 150 3.18 -5.46 5.55
CA ILE A 150 1.73 -5.44 5.76
C ILE A 150 1.36 -4.11 6.41
N ASP A 151 0.42 -3.35 5.83
CA ASP A 151 -0.19 -2.14 6.41
C ASP A 151 -1.72 -2.28 6.37
N PRO A 152 -2.31 -3.12 7.22
CA PRO A 152 -3.74 -3.38 7.17
C PRO A 152 -4.53 -2.15 7.63
N MET A 153 -5.65 -1.89 6.98
CA MET A 153 -6.58 -0.85 7.38
C MET A 153 -7.37 -1.29 8.61
N PHE A 154 -6.80 -1.11 9.80
CA PHE A 154 -7.52 -1.35 11.04
C PHE A 154 -8.77 -0.47 11.16
N PRO A 155 -9.87 -0.99 11.73
CA PRO A 155 -11.08 -0.21 11.99
C PRO A 155 -10.74 1.05 12.80
N PRO A 156 -11.32 2.21 12.49
CA PRO A 156 -11.05 3.44 13.23
C PRO A 156 -11.54 3.30 14.68
N LYS A 157 -10.69 3.62 15.64
CA LYS A 157 -11.10 3.71 17.05
C LYS A 157 -11.97 4.95 17.29
N LYS A 158 -12.83 4.88 18.30
CA LYS A 158 -13.77 5.96 18.67
C LYS A 158 -13.13 7.28 19.13
N LYS A 159 -11.81 7.33 19.36
CA LYS A 159 -11.09 8.56 19.77
C LYS A 159 -10.49 9.27 18.56
N LYS A 160 -10.95 10.51 18.33
CA LYS A 160 -10.48 11.42 17.29
C LYS A 160 -9.17 12.07 17.74
N SER A 161 -8.01 11.59 17.30
CA SER A 161 -6.73 12.30 17.52
C SER A 161 -6.23 13.06 16.28
N ALA A 162 -6.61 12.67 15.10
CA ALA A 162 -6.39 13.42 13.85
C ALA A 162 -7.48 13.06 12.85
N LEU A 163 -7.91 14.04 12.02
CA LEU A 163 -8.80 13.76 10.89
C LEU A 163 -8.03 12.92 9.87
N PRO A 164 -8.54 11.73 9.47
CA PRO A 164 -7.93 10.94 8.42
C PRO A 164 -7.85 11.79 7.14
N ARG A 165 -6.81 11.59 6.33
CA ARG A 165 -6.76 12.23 5.00
C ARG A 165 -8.02 11.86 4.22
N LYS A 166 -8.54 12.79 3.42
CA LYS A 166 -9.78 12.62 2.64
C LYS A 166 -9.74 11.35 1.79
N GLU A 167 -8.55 11.05 1.22
CA GLU A 167 -8.29 9.84 0.43
C GLU A 167 -8.50 8.56 1.25
N MET A 168 -8.01 8.54 2.49
CA MET A 168 -8.15 7.38 3.38
C MET A 168 -9.59 7.13 3.81
N VAL A 169 -10.39 8.20 3.94
CA VAL A 169 -11.82 8.07 4.27
C VAL A 169 -12.56 7.43 3.09
N ALA A 170 -12.35 7.96 1.89
CA ALA A 170 -12.99 7.42 0.68
C ALA A 170 -12.58 5.97 0.39
N LEU A 171 -11.30 5.63 0.56
CA LEU A 171 -10.82 4.25 0.41
C LEU A 171 -11.44 3.31 1.47
N ARG A 172 -11.53 3.73 2.73
CA ARG A 172 -12.15 2.92 3.79
C ARG A 172 -13.65 2.69 3.58
N GLU A 173 -14.35 3.66 2.99
CA GLU A 173 -15.76 3.53 2.66
C GLU A 173 -15.98 2.66 1.42
N ALA A 174 -15.06 2.73 0.43
CA ALA A 174 -15.13 1.94 -0.80
C ALA A 174 -14.58 0.51 -0.64
N VAL A 175 -13.69 0.29 0.33
CA VAL A 175 -13.02 -0.99 0.61
C VAL A 175 -13.17 -1.31 2.09
N TRP A 176 -13.66 -2.51 2.40
CA TRP A 176 -13.89 -2.95 3.78
C TRP A 176 -12.59 -3.00 4.59
N ALA A 177 -12.69 -2.77 5.92
CA ALA A 177 -11.57 -2.94 6.84
C ALA A 177 -10.97 -4.35 6.75
N ASP A 178 -9.65 -4.46 6.92
CA ASP A 178 -8.92 -5.72 6.88
C ASP A 178 -9.16 -6.53 8.18
N LEU A 179 -10.31 -7.22 8.23
CA LEU A 179 -10.67 -8.09 9.37
C LEU A 179 -9.80 -9.35 9.42
N ASP A 180 -9.09 -9.66 8.37
CA ASP A 180 -8.25 -10.83 8.16
C ASP A 180 -6.74 -10.55 8.33
N ALA A 181 -6.39 -9.43 8.98
CA ALA A 181 -4.99 -9.03 9.20
C ALA A 181 -4.15 -10.11 9.92
N ALA A 182 -4.75 -10.87 10.84
CA ALA A 182 -4.07 -11.96 11.53
C ALA A 182 -3.75 -13.14 10.60
N GLU A 183 -4.67 -13.49 9.69
CA GLU A 183 -4.46 -14.53 8.68
C GLU A 183 -3.38 -14.11 7.68
N LEU A 184 -3.40 -12.84 7.25
CA LEU A 184 -2.39 -12.28 6.36
C LEU A 184 -1.00 -12.29 7.03
N LEU A 185 -0.90 -11.93 8.32
CA LEU A 185 0.35 -12.02 9.07
C LEU A 185 0.86 -13.46 9.15
N ALA A 186 -0.02 -14.43 9.38
CA ALA A 186 0.35 -15.83 9.42
C ALA A 186 0.88 -16.33 8.05
N ALA A 187 0.19 -15.99 6.95
CA ALA A 187 0.63 -16.32 5.59
C ALA A 187 1.98 -15.66 5.25
N ALA A 188 2.18 -14.40 5.65
CA ALA A 188 3.43 -13.69 5.45
C ALA A 188 4.60 -14.36 6.20
N ARG A 189 4.38 -14.77 7.46
CA ARG A 189 5.40 -15.47 8.26
C ARG A 189 5.74 -16.87 7.75
N ALA A 190 4.78 -17.54 7.12
CA ALA A 190 5.02 -18.83 6.49
C ALA A 190 5.77 -18.72 5.14
N CYS A 191 5.73 -17.57 4.49
CA CYS A 191 6.28 -17.37 3.15
C CYS A 191 7.60 -16.61 3.12
N ALA A 192 7.76 -15.54 3.92
CA ALA A 192 8.95 -14.69 3.90
C ALA A 192 10.21 -15.48 4.26
N ARG A 193 11.34 -15.18 3.59
CA ARG A 193 12.61 -15.86 3.85
C ARG A 193 13.45 -15.20 4.94
N LYS A 194 13.23 -13.93 5.23
CA LYS A 194 14.04 -13.17 6.20
C LYS A 194 13.20 -12.38 7.19
N ARG A 195 12.20 -11.62 6.74
CA ARG A 195 11.46 -10.69 7.61
C ARG A 195 10.01 -10.55 7.21
N VAL A 196 9.17 -10.36 8.23
CA VAL A 196 7.82 -9.81 8.07
C VAL A 196 7.75 -8.52 8.84
N VAL A 197 7.17 -7.49 8.24
CA VAL A 197 7.02 -6.15 8.79
C VAL A 197 5.55 -5.79 8.80
N LEU A 198 4.99 -5.51 9.98
CA LEU A 198 3.63 -5.00 10.15
C LEU A 198 3.70 -3.53 10.55
N LYS A 199 3.16 -2.68 9.70
CA LYS A 199 2.99 -1.26 9.99
C LYS A 199 1.66 -1.06 10.72
N ARG A 200 1.70 -0.38 11.85
CA ARG A 200 0.50 -0.05 12.61
C ARG A 200 0.61 1.25 13.39
N GLY A 201 -0.52 1.88 13.68
CA GLY A 201 -0.57 2.97 14.64
C GLY A 201 -0.31 2.48 16.06
N ASP A 202 0.17 3.35 16.94
CA ASP A 202 0.50 3.01 18.33
C ASP A 202 -0.67 2.42 19.10
N ASP A 203 -1.88 2.79 18.71
CA ASP A 203 -3.13 2.36 19.33
C ASP A 203 -3.80 1.15 18.63
N ALA A 204 -3.23 0.64 17.55
CA ALA A 204 -3.74 -0.55 16.86
C ALA A 204 -3.49 -1.81 17.70
N PRO A 205 -4.37 -2.85 17.61
CA PRO A 205 -4.20 -4.07 18.38
C PRO A 205 -2.90 -4.78 18.03
N GLU A 206 -2.27 -5.40 19.01
CA GLU A 206 -1.16 -6.32 18.81
C GLU A 206 -1.71 -7.63 18.24
N LEU A 207 -1.29 -8.00 17.03
CA LEU A 207 -1.71 -9.25 16.39
C LEU A 207 -0.90 -10.44 16.87
N ALA A 208 0.40 -10.23 17.13
CA ALA A 208 1.32 -11.21 17.69
C ALA A 208 2.53 -10.47 18.27
N LYS A 209 3.21 -11.07 19.26
CA LYS A 209 4.45 -10.51 19.81
C LYS A 209 5.52 -10.44 18.73
N ALA A 210 6.02 -9.24 18.46
CA ALA A 210 7.12 -9.00 17.53
C ALA A 210 8.48 -9.34 18.16
N ASP A 211 9.49 -9.65 17.34
CA ASP A 211 10.87 -9.81 17.81
C ASP A 211 11.46 -8.47 18.20
N TRP A 212 11.17 -7.42 17.44
CA TRP A 212 11.47 -6.01 17.79
C TRP A 212 10.53 -5.07 17.04
N SER A 213 10.58 -3.79 17.37
CA SER A 213 9.82 -2.74 16.68
C SER A 213 10.74 -1.57 16.33
N ILE A 214 10.38 -0.86 15.26
CA ILE A 214 11.02 0.40 14.85
C ILE A 214 9.95 1.48 14.90
N GLU A 215 10.20 2.52 15.70
CA GLU A 215 9.30 3.65 15.83
C GLU A 215 9.41 4.59 14.63
N GLY A 216 8.27 4.98 14.08
CA GLY A 216 8.11 6.10 13.16
C GLY A 216 7.53 7.31 13.89
N THR A 217 7.11 8.33 13.16
CA THR A 217 6.53 9.55 13.76
C THR A 217 5.10 9.35 14.27
N THR A 218 4.30 8.60 13.57
CA THR A 218 2.85 8.36 13.86
C THR A 218 2.46 6.90 13.74
N VAL A 219 3.41 6.06 13.35
CA VAL A 219 3.24 4.63 13.16
C VAL A 219 4.48 3.93 13.66
N ARG A 220 4.36 2.65 14.00
CA ARG A 220 5.48 1.76 14.30
C ARG A 220 5.49 0.57 13.35
N PHE A 221 6.64 -0.03 13.21
CA PHE A 221 6.88 -1.20 12.40
C PHE A 221 7.26 -2.36 13.30
N ASP A 222 6.35 -3.29 13.52
CA ASP A 222 6.61 -4.52 14.24
C ASP A 222 7.27 -5.50 13.28
N VAL A 223 8.37 -6.12 13.71
CA VAL A 223 9.22 -6.95 12.83
C VAL A 223 9.40 -8.35 13.41
N TRP A 224 9.23 -9.36 12.58
CA TRP A 224 9.52 -10.76 12.85
C TRP A 224 10.61 -11.26 11.91
N ARG A 225 11.50 -12.08 12.43
CA ARG A 225 12.38 -12.92 11.60
C ARG A 225 11.58 -14.10 11.07
N ALA A 226 11.85 -14.50 9.83
CA ALA A 226 11.29 -15.69 9.21
C ALA A 226 12.15 -16.90 9.49
#